data_fd4e27d8c1c5863e26274f10aa3f394a
#
_entry.id   fd4e27d8c1c5863e26274f10aa3f394a
#
_cell.length_a   1.000
_cell.length_b   1.000
_cell.length_c   1.000
_cell.angle_alpha   90.00
_cell.angle_beta   90.00
_cell.angle_gamma   90.00
#
_symmetry.space_group_name_H-M   'P 1'
#
loop_
_entity.id
_entity.type
_entity.pdbx_description
1 polymer ?
#
loop_
_entity_poly.entity_id
_entity_poly.type
_entity_poly.pdbx_seq_one_letter_code
_entity_poly.pdbx_strand_id
1 'polypeptide(L)'
;MKEFNHNDIKIACPQSWYEAILEVFILDVYRTNLINENDLIFDIGAGIGDFAVLASRKAGKNGKVVAIEPDVENYQLLLKNIDRNHCQNVVPLNLGIAGVPGMRELVTQSGSSAGFKFHVDTLENIISRLKIEDKIDFIKMDIEGFEAEVITKSIATIKEANVISLECHNTKHIIDKVLLEYGFSFKPITMGYIYKKAIKGLFAHRTNYFKTYAFNPQTIYKGIKGFEITKNNELLVGSYIKYT
;
A
#
# COMPACT_ATOMS: atom_id res chain seq x y z
N MET A 1 18.61 12.00 -0.62
CA MET A 1 17.13 12.01 -0.52
C MET A 1 16.61 13.06 -1.46
N LYS A 2 15.60 12.76 -2.26
CA LYS A 2 14.93 13.73 -3.14
C LYS A 2 13.50 13.97 -2.62
N GLU A 3 12.83 14.95 -3.19
CA GLU A 3 11.45 15.27 -2.88
C GLU A 3 10.59 14.99 -4.12
N PHE A 4 9.56 14.19 -3.94
CA PHE A 4 8.50 14.01 -4.92
C PHE A 4 7.34 14.93 -4.56
N ASN A 5 6.77 15.60 -5.56
CA ASN A 5 5.64 16.52 -5.38
C ASN A 5 4.48 16.10 -6.30
N HIS A 6 3.29 15.94 -5.72
CA HIS A 6 2.06 15.64 -6.44
C HIS A 6 0.91 16.47 -5.88
N ASN A 7 0.46 17.45 -6.66
CA ASN A 7 -0.46 18.48 -6.19
C ASN A 7 0.11 19.18 -4.93
N ASP A 8 -0.58 19.08 -3.79
CA ASP A 8 -0.15 19.61 -2.49
C ASP A 8 0.63 18.58 -1.64
N ILE A 9 0.79 17.35 -2.11
CA ILE A 9 1.51 16.28 -1.41
C ILE A 9 3.00 16.35 -1.71
N LYS A 10 3.84 16.24 -0.66
CA LYS A 10 5.29 16.24 -0.73
C LYS A 10 5.87 15.01 -0.03
N ILE A 11 6.53 14.13 -0.76
CA ILE A 11 7.12 12.91 -0.23
C ILE A 11 8.64 13.00 -0.25
N ALA A 12 9.27 12.89 0.91
CA ALA A 12 10.71 12.65 1.01
C ALA A 12 10.99 11.20 0.60
N CYS A 13 11.73 11.03 -0.48
CA CYS A 13 11.86 9.74 -1.16
C CYS A 13 13.33 9.45 -1.48
N PRO A 14 13.91 8.33 -0.98
CA PRO A 14 15.14 7.76 -1.52
C PRO A 14 14.95 7.30 -2.96
N GLN A 15 16.03 7.23 -3.72
CA GLN A 15 15.94 6.80 -5.14
C GLN A 15 15.40 5.38 -5.32
N SER A 16 15.66 4.50 -4.36
CA SER A 16 15.15 3.12 -4.33
C SER A 16 13.62 3.03 -4.28
N TRP A 17 12.93 4.08 -3.84
CA TRP A 17 11.48 4.14 -3.69
C TRP A 17 10.74 4.78 -4.88
N TYR A 18 11.45 5.11 -5.97
CA TYR A 18 10.79 5.79 -7.11
C TYR A 18 9.74 4.94 -7.81
N GLU A 19 9.93 3.62 -7.84
CA GLU A 19 8.96 2.70 -8.44
C GLU A 19 7.67 2.68 -7.61
N ALA A 20 7.77 2.54 -6.29
CA ALA A 20 6.61 2.60 -5.39
C ALA A 20 5.84 3.93 -5.51
N ILE A 21 6.55 5.06 -5.59
CA ILE A 21 5.93 6.37 -5.84
C ILE A 21 5.15 6.40 -7.16
N LEU A 22 5.69 5.80 -8.24
CA LEU A 22 4.98 5.70 -9.51
C LEU A 22 3.72 4.84 -9.40
N GLU A 23 3.81 3.72 -8.73
CA GLU A 23 2.71 2.78 -8.51
C GLU A 23 1.55 3.43 -7.76
N VAL A 24 1.85 4.20 -6.70
CA VAL A 24 0.84 4.87 -5.89
C VAL A 24 0.23 6.08 -6.61
N PHE A 25 1.05 7.02 -7.06
CA PHE A 25 0.56 8.33 -7.52
C PHE A 25 0.20 8.41 -9.00
N ILE A 26 0.85 7.60 -9.84
CA ILE A 26 0.68 7.68 -11.30
C ILE A 26 -0.12 6.49 -11.82
N LEU A 27 0.28 5.28 -11.45
CA LEU A 27 -0.34 4.05 -11.94
C LEU A 27 -1.57 3.65 -11.12
N ASP A 28 -1.67 4.15 -9.88
CA ASP A 28 -2.79 3.90 -8.96
C ASP A 28 -3.07 2.40 -8.82
N VAL A 29 -2.00 1.61 -8.63
CA VAL A 29 -2.11 0.14 -8.59
C VAL A 29 -2.94 -0.36 -7.42
N TYR A 30 -3.01 0.40 -6.33
CA TYR A 30 -3.86 0.09 -5.17
C TYR A 30 -5.28 0.63 -5.27
N ARG A 31 -5.70 1.19 -6.44
CA ARG A 31 -7.06 1.71 -6.66
C ARG A 31 -7.51 2.73 -5.61
N THR A 32 -6.67 3.69 -5.32
CA THR A 32 -6.96 4.76 -4.36
C THR A 32 -8.21 5.58 -4.72
N ASN A 33 -8.70 5.45 -5.96
CA ASN A 33 -9.97 6.03 -6.40
C ASN A 33 -11.20 5.38 -5.75
N LEU A 34 -11.04 4.27 -5.03
CA LEU A 34 -12.11 3.61 -4.25
C LEU A 34 -12.12 4.05 -2.78
N ILE A 35 -11.18 4.89 -2.37
CA ILE A 35 -11.19 5.51 -1.04
C ILE A 35 -12.19 6.66 -1.05
N ASN A 36 -13.09 6.69 -0.07
CA ASN A 36 -14.11 7.71 0.11
C ASN A 36 -13.77 8.60 1.32
N GLU A 37 -14.44 9.74 1.40
CA GLU A 37 -14.39 10.58 2.60
C GLU A 37 -14.90 9.81 3.83
N ASN A 38 -14.24 10.00 4.96
CA ASN A 38 -14.49 9.39 6.26
C ASN A 38 -14.16 7.89 6.37
N ASP A 39 -13.56 7.27 5.34
CA ASP A 39 -13.15 5.88 5.38
C ASP A 39 -12.12 5.62 6.52
N LEU A 40 -12.25 4.46 7.15
CA LEU A 40 -11.23 3.84 7.99
C LEU A 40 -10.34 2.96 7.12
N ILE A 41 -9.06 3.31 7.03
CA ILE A 41 -8.10 2.70 6.13
C ILE A 41 -6.97 2.04 6.93
N PHE A 42 -6.61 0.82 6.57
CA PHE A 42 -5.40 0.17 7.03
C PHE A 42 -4.39 0.07 5.90
N ASP A 43 -3.24 0.71 6.07
CA ASP A 43 -2.07 0.61 5.19
C ASP A 43 -1.05 -0.32 5.83
N ILE A 44 -1.08 -1.59 5.42
CA ILE A 44 -0.26 -2.67 5.97
C ILE A 44 0.95 -2.88 5.06
N GLY A 45 2.14 -2.62 5.59
CA GLY A 45 3.36 -2.43 4.81
C GLY A 45 3.40 -1.01 4.24
N ALA A 46 3.39 -0.01 5.13
CA ALA A 46 3.25 1.39 4.74
C ALA A 46 4.51 2.00 4.11
N GLY A 47 5.64 1.30 4.20
CA GLY A 47 6.91 1.76 3.65
C GLY A 47 7.26 3.18 4.12
N ILE A 48 7.53 4.06 3.19
CA ILE A 48 7.84 5.47 3.48
C ILE A 48 6.61 6.36 3.65
N GLY A 49 5.40 5.79 3.59
CA GLY A 49 4.13 6.49 3.83
C GLY A 49 3.55 7.21 2.62
N ASP A 50 3.95 6.90 1.43
CA ASP A 50 3.44 7.46 0.19
C ASP A 50 1.95 7.17 0.00
N PHE A 51 1.54 5.89 0.18
CA PHE A 51 0.12 5.53 0.17
C PHE A 51 -0.62 6.13 1.37
N ALA A 52 -0.07 6.04 2.59
CA ALA A 52 -0.70 6.57 3.80
C ALA A 52 -1.04 8.07 3.69
N VAL A 53 -0.11 8.88 3.15
CA VAL A 53 -0.33 10.31 2.93
C VAL A 53 -1.42 10.56 1.88
N LEU A 54 -1.41 9.81 0.77
CA LEU A 54 -2.44 9.93 -0.26
C LEU A 54 -3.82 9.50 0.27
N ALA A 55 -3.87 8.39 1.01
CA ALA A 55 -5.09 7.89 1.64
C ALA A 55 -5.66 8.89 2.67
N SER A 56 -4.79 9.50 3.49
CA SER A 56 -5.15 10.56 4.43
C SER A 56 -5.85 11.74 3.75
N ARG A 57 -5.31 12.20 2.61
CA ARG A 57 -5.93 13.28 1.83
C ARG A 57 -7.31 12.90 1.28
N LYS A 58 -7.45 11.66 0.81
CA LYS A 58 -8.70 11.17 0.23
C LYS A 58 -9.78 10.92 1.28
N ALA A 59 -9.42 10.33 2.41
CA ALA A 59 -10.34 10.08 3.51
C ALA A 59 -10.77 11.38 4.23
N GLY A 60 -10.03 12.45 4.06
CA GLY A 60 -10.35 13.74 4.67
C GLY A 60 -10.13 13.74 6.19
N LYS A 61 -10.46 14.86 6.82
CA LYS A 61 -10.15 15.09 8.25
C LYS A 61 -10.88 14.15 9.24
N ASN A 62 -12.02 13.62 8.85
CA ASN A 62 -12.83 12.72 9.69
C ASN A 62 -12.53 11.23 9.40
N GLY A 63 -11.87 10.93 8.27
CA GLY A 63 -11.37 9.58 8.00
C GLY A 63 -10.15 9.27 8.87
N LYS A 64 -9.74 8.01 8.90
CA LYS A 64 -8.60 7.54 9.70
C LYS A 64 -7.74 6.58 8.90
N VAL A 65 -6.43 6.75 8.98
CA VAL A 65 -5.47 5.82 8.36
C VAL A 65 -4.60 5.22 9.46
N VAL A 66 -4.56 3.89 9.56
CA VAL A 66 -3.61 3.17 10.41
C VAL A 66 -2.50 2.67 9.50
N ALA A 67 -1.31 3.27 9.62
CA ALA A 67 -0.15 2.99 8.78
C ALA A 67 0.87 2.13 9.54
N ILE A 68 1.13 0.93 9.03
CA ILE A 68 1.89 -0.10 9.74
C ILE A 68 3.13 -0.45 8.93
N GLU A 69 4.31 -0.21 9.52
CA GLU A 69 5.62 -0.43 8.89
C GLU A 69 6.62 -1.00 9.89
N PRO A 70 7.12 -2.23 9.67
CA PRO A 70 8.05 -2.88 10.58
C PRO A 70 9.49 -2.36 10.49
N ASP A 71 9.94 -1.94 9.30
CA ASP A 71 11.31 -1.45 9.12
C ASP A 71 11.47 -0.07 9.75
N VAL A 72 12.47 0.07 10.64
CA VAL A 72 12.67 1.30 11.41
C VAL A 72 13.07 2.47 10.51
N GLU A 73 13.87 2.26 9.47
CA GLU A 73 14.31 3.33 8.57
C GLU A 73 13.16 3.84 7.73
N ASN A 74 12.35 2.93 7.17
CA ASN A 74 11.14 3.27 6.45
C ASN A 74 10.12 3.96 7.36
N TYR A 75 9.94 3.46 8.58
CA TYR A 75 9.06 4.07 9.57
C TYR A 75 9.47 5.52 9.91
N GLN A 76 10.76 5.81 10.02
CA GLN A 76 11.24 7.20 10.23
C GLN A 76 10.90 8.09 9.02
N LEU A 77 10.96 7.56 7.81
CA LEU A 77 10.53 8.28 6.61
C LEU A 77 9.01 8.46 6.57
N LEU A 78 8.25 7.45 6.95
CA LEU A 78 6.79 7.52 7.11
C LEU A 78 6.41 8.67 8.07
N LEU A 79 7.01 8.73 9.26
CA LEU A 79 6.76 9.82 10.23
C LEU A 79 7.07 11.19 9.62
N LYS A 80 8.21 11.32 8.95
CA LYS A 80 8.61 12.56 8.29
C LYS A 80 7.64 12.98 7.19
N ASN A 81 7.11 12.03 6.42
CA ASN A 81 6.17 12.31 5.35
C ASN A 81 4.77 12.66 5.88
N ILE A 82 4.33 12.02 6.97
CA ILE A 82 3.10 12.38 7.71
C ILE A 82 3.18 13.84 8.21
N ASP A 83 4.26 14.18 8.91
CA ASP A 83 4.46 15.53 9.45
C ASP A 83 4.51 16.59 8.36
N ARG A 84 5.31 16.36 7.32
CA ARG A 84 5.46 17.27 6.17
C ARG A 84 4.16 17.59 5.46
N ASN A 85 3.24 16.63 5.45
CA ASN A 85 1.92 16.78 4.80
C ASN A 85 0.80 17.11 5.79
N HIS A 86 1.11 17.34 7.06
CA HIS A 86 0.14 17.67 8.12
C HIS A 86 -1.02 16.64 8.22
N CYS A 87 -0.71 15.36 8.07
CA CYS A 87 -1.69 14.27 8.09
C CYS A 87 -2.06 13.90 9.54
N GLN A 88 -2.93 14.68 10.18
CA GLN A 88 -3.33 14.50 11.59
C GLN A 88 -4.20 13.27 11.83
N ASN A 89 -4.78 12.71 10.77
CA ASN A 89 -5.66 11.54 10.81
C ASN A 89 -4.90 10.22 10.53
N VAL A 90 -3.57 10.24 10.47
CA VAL A 90 -2.74 9.04 10.31
C VAL A 90 -2.19 8.60 11.66
N VAL A 91 -2.37 7.32 11.99
CA VAL A 91 -1.81 6.65 13.18
C VAL A 91 -0.69 5.72 12.71
N PRO A 92 0.59 6.11 12.83
CA PRO A 92 1.71 5.27 12.44
C PRO A 92 2.07 4.26 13.53
N LEU A 93 2.39 3.01 13.13
CA LEU A 93 2.80 1.93 14.02
C LEU A 93 4.07 1.26 13.50
N ASN A 94 5.11 1.19 14.33
CA ASN A 94 6.36 0.50 13.98
C ASN A 94 6.31 -0.98 14.43
N LEU A 95 5.63 -1.78 13.66
CA LEU A 95 5.52 -3.24 13.81
C LEU A 95 5.01 -3.85 12.50
N GLY A 96 5.05 -5.16 12.38
CA GLY A 96 4.39 -5.89 11.28
C GLY A 96 3.05 -6.49 11.71
N ILE A 97 2.29 -7.00 10.74
CA ILE A 97 1.11 -7.82 11.02
C ILE A 97 1.39 -9.28 10.67
N ALA A 98 0.93 -10.18 11.53
CA ALA A 98 0.96 -11.62 11.30
C ALA A 98 -0.27 -12.29 11.94
N GLY A 99 -0.44 -13.59 11.70
CA GLY A 99 -1.56 -14.35 12.28
C GLY A 99 -1.44 -14.61 13.79
N VAL A 100 -0.25 -14.43 14.35
CA VAL A 100 0.03 -14.54 15.80
C VAL A 100 1.08 -13.50 16.20
N PRO A 101 1.00 -12.93 17.42
CA PRO A 101 2.00 -11.99 17.91
C PRO A 101 3.37 -12.64 18.08
N GLY A 102 4.43 -11.86 17.98
CA GLY A 102 5.79 -12.34 18.24
C GLY A 102 6.87 -11.59 17.49
N MET A 103 7.97 -12.29 17.20
CA MET A 103 9.07 -11.81 16.37
C MET A 103 9.03 -12.50 15.01
N ARG A 104 9.29 -11.75 13.96
CA ARG A 104 9.52 -12.27 12.60
C ARG A 104 10.85 -11.78 12.06
N GLU A 105 11.34 -12.45 11.06
CA GLU A 105 12.53 -12.07 10.32
C GLU A 105 12.19 -12.00 8.84
N LEU A 106 12.43 -10.85 8.21
CA LEU A 106 12.33 -10.70 6.76
C LEU A 106 13.70 -10.99 6.16
N VAL A 107 13.77 -12.03 5.34
CA VAL A 107 14.96 -12.36 4.55
C VAL A 107 14.74 -11.78 3.16
N THR A 108 15.48 -10.73 2.81
CA THR A 108 15.38 -10.14 1.47
C THR A 108 15.87 -11.12 0.42
N GLN A 109 15.11 -11.32 -0.65
CA GLN A 109 15.43 -12.26 -1.74
C GLN A 109 16.72 -11.90 -2.50
N SER A 110 17.25 -10.71 -2.32
CA SER A 110 18.48 -10.23 -2.99
C SER A 110 19.78 -10.78 -2.42
N GLY A 111 19.75 -11.64 -1.37
CA GLY A 111 20.92 -12.37 -0.86
C GLY A 111 22.06 -11.54 -0.27
N SER A 112 21.93 -10.21 -0.25
CA SER A 112 23.01 -9.29 0.12
C SER A 112 22.76 -8.46 1.38
N SER A 113 21.59 -8.57 1.99
CA SER A 113 21.30 -7.92 3.28
C SER A 113 20.95 -8.97 4.31
N ALA A 114 21.56 -8.91 5.48
CA ALA A 114 21.13 -9.67 6.64
C ALA A 114 19.65 -9.34 6.90
N GLY A 115 18.80 -10.36 7.01
CA GLY A 115 17.39 -10.16 7.36
C GLY A 115 17.26 -9.33 8.62
N PHE A 116 16.24 -8.50 8.71
CA PHE A 116 15.98 -7.76 9.94
C PHE A 116 14.84 -8.41 10.73
N LYS A 117 14.99 -8.38 12.06
CA LYS A 117 13.98 -8.89 12.99
C LYS A 117 13.08 -7.77 13.44
N PHE A 118 11.78 -8.03 13.47
CA PHE A 118 10.77 -7.05 13.87
C PHE A 118 9.64 -7.70 14.68
N HIS A 119 8.99 -6.89 15.48
CA HIS A 119 7.80 -7.30 16.21
C HIS A 119 6.60 -7.36 15.26
N VAL A 120 5.78 -8.38 15.44
CA VAL A 120 4.48 -8.50 14.78
C VAL A 120 3.37 -8.63 15.82
N ASP A 121 2.20 -8.12 15.43
CA ASP A 121 0.97 -8.26 16.20
C ASP A 121 -0.16 -8.73 15.27
N THR A 122 -1.30 -9.12 15.83
CA THR A 122 -2.48 -9.44 15.02
C THR A 122 -3.27 -8.18 14.70
N LEU A 123 -4.06 -8.25 13.63
CA LEU A 123 -4.95 -7.16 13.25
C LEU A 123 -5.96 -6.86 14.38
N GLU A 124 -6.50 -7.91 15.01
CA GLU A 124 -7.46 -7.84 16.11
C GLU A 124 -6.87 -7.14 17.33
N ASN A 125 -5.62 -7.45 17.71
CA ASN A 125 -4.94 -6.80 18.83
C ASN A 125 -4.72 -5.31 18.56
N ILE A 126 -4.35 -4.95 17.34
CA ILE A 126 -4.16 -3.55 16.93
C ILE A 126 -5.48 -2.79 17.03
N ILE A 127 -6.55 -3.35 16.47
CA ILE A 127 -7.91 -2.78 16.53
C ILE A 127 -8.33 -2.56 17.98
N SER A 128 -8.17 -3.57 18.83
CA SER A 128 -8.49 -3.48 20.25
C SER A 128 -7.67 -2.41 20.97
N ARG A 129 -6.35 -2.38 20.74
CA ARG A 129 -5.44 -1.37 21.35
C ARG A 129 -5.78 0.05 20.93
N LEU A 130 -6.16 0.25 19.68
CA LEU A 130 -6.56 1.55 19.15
C LEU A 130 -8.02 1.91 19.44
N LYS A 131 -8.77 1.00 20.08
CA LYS A 131 -10.21 1.15 20.41
C LYS A 131 -11.03 1.51 19.16
N ILE A 132 -10.77 0.79 18.06
CA ILE A 132 -11.50 0.96 16.82
C ILE A 132 -12.78 0.11 16.92
N GLU A 133 -13.93 0.75 16.82
CA GLU A 133 -15.26 0.12 16.86
C GLU A 133 -15.87 0.03 15.46
N ASP A 134 -15.44 0.90 14.54
CA ASP A 134 -15.90 0.92 13.17
C ASP A 134 -15.30 -0.24 12.35
N LYS A 135 -16.04 -0.67 11.32
CA LYS A 135 -15.48 -1.60 10.33
C LYS A 135 -14.40 -0.91 9.52
N ILE A 136 -13.42 -1.69 9.07
CA ILE A 136 -12.41 -1.20 8.14
C ILE A 136 -13.06 -1.07 6.75
N ASP A 137 -12.95 0.09 6.11
CA ASP A 137 -13.47 0.31 4.77
C ASP A 137 -12.50 -0.11 3.68
N PHE A 138 -11.23 0.21 3.87
CA PHE A 138 -10.20 -0.06 2.88
C PHE A 138 -8.95 -0.66 3.55
N ILE A 139 -8.44 -1.75 2.99
CA ILE A 139 -7.16 -2.36 3.38
C ILE A 139 -6.23 -2.32 2.17
N LYS A 140 -5.07 -1.66 2.31
CA LYS A 140 -3.91 -1.91 1.44
C LYS A 140 -2.99 -2.89 2.16
N MET A 141 -2.49 -3.90 1.46
CA MET A 141 -1.58 -4.88 2.03
C MET A 141 -0.48 -5.24 1.04
N ASP A 142 0.76 -5.06 1.49
CA ASP A 142 1.97 -5.37 0.76
C ASP A 142 3.05 -5.72 1.80
N ILE A 143 3.18 -7.00 2.12
CA ILE A 143 3.93 -7.53 3.27
C ILE A 143 4.79 -8.75 2.92
N GLU A 144 5.25 -8.78 1.67
CA GLU A 144 6.32 -9.67 1.24
C GLU A 144 6.08 -11.16 1.54
N GLY A 145 4.83 -11.63 1.29
CA GLY A 145 4.44 -13.04 1.37
C GLY A 145 3.68 -13.46 2.64
N PHE A 146 3.45 -12.55 3.59
CA PHE A 146 2.61 -12.83 4.78
C PHE A 146 1.10 -12.62 4.52
N GLU A 147 0.69 -12.17 3.33
CA GLU A 147 -0.69 -11.78 3.01
C GLU A 147 -1.70 -12.91 3.29
N ALA A 148 -1.38 -14.15 2.86
CA ALA A 148 -2.26 -15.29 3.04
C ALA A 148 -2.45 -15.68 4.51
N GLU A 149 -1.38 -15.58 5.32
CA GLU A 149 -1.46 -15.83 6.77
C GLU A 149 -2.38 -14.81 7.43
N VAL A 150 -2.14 -13.52 7.17
CA VAL A 150 -2.93 -12.42 7.76
C VAL A 150 -4.40 -12.54 7.36
N ILE A 151 -4.70 -12.70 6.07
CA ILE A 151 -6.07 -12.79 5.57
C ILE A 151 -6.79 -14.00 6.18
N THR A 152 -6.13 -15.16 6.23
CA THR A 152 -6.76 -16.37 6.76
C THR A 152 -7.04 -16.26 8.26
N LYS A 153 -6.10 -15.71 9.02
CA LYS A 153 -6.22 -15.62 10.48
C LYS A 153 -7.14 -14.49 10.94
N SER A 154 -7.18 -13.39 10.20
CA SER A 154 -8.00 -12.22 10.51
C SER A 154 -9.26 -12.11 9.65
N ILE A 155 -9.72 -13.21 9.06
CA ILE A 155 -10.86 -13.18 8.14
C ILE A 155 -12.14 -12.66 8.80
N ALA A 156 -12.34 -12.91 10.08
CA ALA A 156 -13.50 -12.43 10.83
C ALA A 156 -13.61 -10.89 10.78
N THR A 157 -12.47 -10.20 10.78
CA THR A 157 -12.36 -8.75 10.68
C THR A 157 -12.33 -8.29 9.21
N ILE A 158 -11.48 -8.92 8.42
CA ILE A 158 -11.19 -8.49 7.04
C ILE A 158 -12.42 -8.66 6.12
N LYS A 159 -13.26 -9.66 6.36
CA LYS A 159 -14.49 -9.91 5.56
C LYS A 159 -15.49 -8.75 5.57
N GLU A 160 -15.41 -7.86 6.55
CA GLU A 160 -16.30 -6.69 6.63
C GLU A 160 -15.80 -5.50 5.80
N ALA A 161 -14.56 -5.54 5.32
CA ALA A 161 -14.00 -4.47 4.49
C ALA A 161 -14.72 -4.36 3.15
N ASN A 162 -14.78 -3.14 2.61
CA ASN A 162 -15.36 -2.90 1.27
C ASN A 162 -14.32 -3.21 0.17
N VAL A 163 -13.07 -2.87 0.42
CA VAL A 163 -11.95 -3.03 -0.53
C VAL A 163 -10.73 -3.59 0.18
N ILE A 164 -10.11 -4.60 -0.44
CA ILE A 164 -8.82 -5.14 -0.03
C ILE A 164 -7.91 -5.05 -1.26
N SER A 165 -6.99 -4.11 -1.27
CA SER A 165 -6.02 -3.91 -2.35
C SER A 165 -4.67 -4.45 -1.92
N LEU A 166 -4.14 -5.42 -2.64
CA LEU A 166 -2.94 -6.13 -2.20
C LEU A 166 -2.02 -6.54 -3.34
N GLU A 167 -0.76 -6.69 -2.98
CA GLU A 167 0.26 -7.33 -3.75
C GLU A 167 0.40 -8.78 -3.28
N CYS A 168 0.27 -9.74 -4.19
CA CYS A 168 0.27 -11.16 -3.85
C CYS A 168 1.65 -11.75 -4.19
N HIS A 169 2.40 -12.13 -3.18
CA HIS A 169 3.70 -12.81 -3.32
C HIS A 169 3.50 -14.33 -3.30
N ASN A 170 3.10 -14.89 -4.44
CA ASN A 170 2.75 -16.32 -4.60
C ASN A 170 1.60 -16.82 -3.71
N THR A 171 0.85 -15.92 -3.10
CA THR A 171 -0.18 -16.20 -2.08
C THR A 171 -1.61 -16.18 -2.65
N LYS A 172 -1.78 -15.71 -3.90
CA LYS A 172 -3.09 -15.47 -4.51
C LYS A 172 -4.04 -16.66 -4.44
N HIS A 173 -3.58 -17.88 -4.70
CA HIS A 173 -4.43 -19.07 -4.72
C HIS A 173 -5.07 -19.40 -3.36
N ILE A 174 -4.38 -19.05 -2.25
CA ILE A 174 -4.92 -19.17 -0.89
C ILE A 174 -5.90 -18.03 -0.63
N ILE A 175 -5.52 -16.82 -1.01
CA ILE A 175 -6.33 -15.60 -0.82
C ILE A 175 -7.65 -15.69 -1.58
N ASP A 176 -7.63 -16.12 -2.84
CA ASP A 176 -8.85 -16.34 -3.65
C ASP A 176 -9.81 -17.28 -2.94
N LYS A 177 -9.30 -18.43 -2.48
CA LYS A 177 -10.12 -19.44 -1.80
C LYS A 177 -10.83 -18.87 -0.59
N VAL A 178 -10.18 -17.97 0.16
CA VAL A 178 -10.77 -17.35 1.35
C VAL A 178 -11.70 -16.21 0.96
N LEU A 179 -11.24 -15.22 0.21
CA LEU A 179 -12.00 -13.98 0.01
C LEU A 179 -13.22 -14.16 -0.91
N LEU A 180 -13.16 -15.05 -1.91
CA LEU A 180 -14.30 -15.31 -2.79
C LEU A 180 -15.49 -15.91 -2.05
N GLU A 181 -15.25 -16.74 -1.01
CA GLU A 181 -16.30 -17.31 -0.17
C GLU A 181 -17.09 -16.22 0.61
N TYR A 182 -16.46 -15.06 0.87
CA TYR A 182 -17.09 -13.92 1.55
C TYR A 182 -17.66 -12.86 0.60
N GLY A 183 -17.82 -13.19 -0.69
CA GLY A 183 -18.47 -12.34 -1.68
C GLY A 183 -17.57 -11.27 -2.31
N PHE A 184 -16.27 -11.34 -2.12
CA PHE A 184 -15.36 -10.48 -2.85
C PHE A 184 -15.19 -10.90 -4.29
N SER A 185 -14.96 -9.94 -5.18
CA SER A 185 -14.59 -10.18 -6.58
C SER A 185 -13.20 -9.62 -6.86
N PHE A 186 -12.31 -10.45 -7.40
CA PHE A 186 -10.94 -10.00 -7.73
C PHE A 186 -10.90 -9.15 -9.00
N LYS A 187 -10.29 -7.99 -8.91
CA LYS A 187 -10.06 -7.05 -10.02
C LYS A 187 -8.55 -6.87 -10.22
N PRO A 188 -7.92 -7.61 -11.12
CA PRO A 188 -6.48 -7.49 -11.35
C PRO A 188 -6.11 -6.11 -11.90
N ILE A 189 -4.91 -5.66 -11.59
CA ILE A 189 -4.27 -4.57 -12.30
C ILE A 189 -3.71 -5.12 -13.61
N THR A 190 -4.33 -4.76 -14.71
CA THR A 190 -3.94 -5.23 -16.05
C THR A 190 -3.02 -4.22 -16.73
N MET A 191 -2.26 -4.67 -17.73
CA MET A 191 -1.45 -3.76 -18.57
C MET A 191 -2.30 -2.66 -19.21
N GLY A 192 -3.53 -2.97 -19.62
CA GLY A 192 -4.47 -1.96 -20.14
C GLY A 192 -4.81 -0.89 -19.11
N TYR A 193 -5.00 -1.29 -17.83
CA TYR A 193 -5.20 -0.35 -16.74
C TYR A 193 -3.96 0.55 -16.54
N ILE A 194 -2.78 -0.04 -16.46
CA ILE A 194 -1.49 0.64 -16.31
C ILE A 194 -1.27 1.67 -17.43
N TYR A 195 -1.42 1.27 -18.69
CA TYR A 195 -1.26 2.19 -19.83
C TYR A 195 -2.26 3.34 -19.79
N LYS A 196 -3.53 3.07 -19.45
CA LYS A 196 -4.56 4.12 -19.31
C LYS A 196 -4.19 5.14 -18.24
N LYS A 197 -3.71 4.67 -17.08
CA LYS A 197 -3.28 5.54 -15.97
C LYS A 197 -2.02 6.31 -16.34
N ALA A 198 -1.01 5.67 -16.92
CA ALA A 198 0.23 6.32 -17.36
C ALA A 198 -0.04 7.43 -18.40
N ILE A 199 -0.88 7.18 -19.41
CA ILE A 199 -1.26 8.20 -20.39
C ILE A 199 -1.98 9.36 -19.72
N LYS A 200 -2.95 9.09 -18.84
CA LYS A 200 -3.67 10.13 -18.09
C LYS A 200 -2.71 10.95 -17.21
N GLY A 201 -1.78 10.29 -16.53
CA GLY A 201 -0.75 10.94 -15.73
C GLY A 201 0.16 11.85 -16.56
N LEU A 202 0.61 11.38 -17.72
CA LEU A 202 1.41 12.19 -18.66
C LEU A 202 0.69 13.46 -19.13
N PHE A 203 -0.62 13.40 -19.39
CA PHE A 203 -1.42 14.56 -19.79
C PHE A 203 -1.74 15.50 -18.60
N ALA A 204 -2.06 14.97 -17.45
CA ALA A 204 -2.43 15.75 -16.27
C ALA A 204 -1.25 16.59 -15.72
N HIS A 205 -0.01 16.09 -15.89
CA HIS A 205 1.18 16.70 -15.30
C HIS A 205 2.03 17.50 -16.29
N ARG A 206 1.49 17.85 -17.44
CA ARG A 206 2.20 18.49 -18.55
C ARG A 206 2.85 19.85 -18.23
N THR A 207 2.45 20.52 -17.14
CA THR A 207 2.90 21.88 -16.85
C THR A 207 3.93 22.04 -15.72
N ASN A 208 4.00 21.12 -14.75
CA ASN A 208 4.89 21.29 -13.58
C ASN A 208 5.81 20.11 -13.25
N TYR A 209 5.51 18.89 -13.69
CA TYR A 209 6.24 17.68 -13.26
C TYR A 209 7.47 17.35 -14.09
N PHE A 210 7.51 17.75 -15.34
CA PHE A 210 8.71 17.55 -16.18
C PHE A 210 9.94 18.36 -15.75
N LYS A 211 9.77 19.29 -14.84
CA LYS A 211 10.90 20.06 -14.23
C LYS A 211 11.51 19.38 -13.02
N THR A 212 10.86 18.45 -12.38
CA THR A 212 11.36 17.76 -11.20
C THR A 212 11.76 16.34 -11.58
N TYR A 213 12.99 16.03 -11.50
CA TYR A 213 13.83 14.91 -11.91
C TYR A 213 13.30 13.46 -11.83
N ALA A 214 12.09 13.19 -11.33
CA ALA A 214 11.62 11.83 -11.06
C ALA A 214 10.83 11.19 -12.21
N PHE A 215 10.15 11.97 -13.05
CA PHE A 215 9.15 11.44 -13.99
C PHE A 215 9.38 11.89 -15.43
N ASN A 216 10.53 11.53 -15.98
CA ASN A 216 10.66 11.58 -17.44
C ASN A 216 9.90 10.37 -18.05
N PRO A 217 9.54 10.41 -19.33
CA PRO A 217 8.87 9.30 -20.00
C PRO A 217 9.63 7.97 -19.91
N GLN A 218 10.95 8.01 -19.81
CA GLN A 218 11.80 6.82 -19.66
C GLN A 218 11.66 6.18 -18.27
N THR A 219 11.47 6.96 -17.20
CA THR A 219 11.24 6.43 -15.84
C THR A 219 9.87 5.75 -15.77
N ILE A 220 8.83 6.37 -16.33
CA ILE A 220 7.50 5.76 -16.44
C ILE A 220 7.56 4.47 -17.26
N TYR A 221 8.26 4.47 -18.39
CA TYR A 221 8.44 3.28 -19.20
C TYR A 221 9.16 2.16 -18.45
N LYS A 222 10.21 2.48 -17.69
CA LYS A 222 10.93 1.51 -16.86
C LYS A 222 10.03 0.94 -15.76
N GLY A 223 9.22 1.77 -15.06
CA GLY A 223 8.25 1.32 -14.07
C GLY A 223 7.21 0.38 -14.68
N ILE A 224 6.66 0.72 -15.86
CA ILE A 224 5.73 -0.15 -16.58
C ILE A 224 6.40 -1.47 -16.97
N LYS A 225 7.65 -1.45 -17.44
CA LYS A 225 8.42 -2.65 -17.78
C LYS A 225 8.78 -3.47 -16.54
N GLY A 226 9.13 -2.82 -15.42
CA GLY A 226 9.36 -3.48 -14.15
C GLY A 226 8.12 -4.22 -13.69
N PHE A 227 6.95 -3.57 -13.70
CA PHE A 227 5.66 -4.17 -13.39
C PHE A 227 5.33 -5.37 -14.33
N GLU A 228 5.61 -5.26 -15.63
CA GLU A 228 5.41 -6.34 -16.58
C GLU A 228 6.29 -7.56 -16.26
N ILE A 229 7.55 -7.34 -15.87
CA ILE A 229 8.50 -8.39 -15.49
C ILE A 229 8.08 -9.07 -14.21
N THR A 230 7.75 -8.29 -13.16
CA THR A 230 7.30 -8.82 -11.87
C THR A 230 6.01 -9.62 -12.02
N LYS A 231 5.08 -9.14 -12.82
CA LYS A 231 3.83 -9.86 -13.08
C LYS A 231 4.05 -11.23 -13.75
N ASN A 232 5.01 -11.33 -14.65
CA ASN A 232 5.38 -12.58 -15.29
C ASN A 232 6.12 -13.54 -14.35
N ASN A 233 6.65 -13.04 -13.23
CA ASN A 233 7.32 -13.80 -12.16
C ASN A 233 6.41 -14.11 -10.96
N GLU A 234 5.09 -14.22 -11.18
CA GLU A 234 4.08 -14.59 -10.17
C GLU A 234 3.77 -13.51 -9.11
N LEU A 235 4.29 -12.30 -9.25
CA LEU A 235 3.82 -11.15 -8.48
C LEU A 235 2.52 -10.62 -9.09
N LEU A 236 1.44 -10.59 -8.31
CA LEU A 236 0.15 -10.16 -8.80
C LEU A 236 -0.44 -9.05 -7.90
N VAL A 237 -0.63 -7.88 -8.48
CA VAL A 237 -1.31 -6.75 -7.82
C VAL A 237 -2.78 -6.71 -8.25
N GLY A 238 -3.67 -6.51 -7.30
CA GLY A 238 -5.08 -6.39 -7.59
C GLY A 238 -5.90 -6.02 -6.36
N SER A 239 -7.20 -5.85 -6.56
CA SER A 239 -8.11 -5.50 -5.48
C SER A 239 -9.28 -6.48 -5.42
N TYR A 240 -9.61 -6.90 -4.22
CA TYR A 240 -10.84 -7.61 -3.91
C TYR A 240 -11.88 -6.57 -3.47
N ILE A 241 -13.00 -6.54 -4.20
CA ILE A 241 -14.06 -5.55 -4.01
C ILE A 241 -15.33 -6.30 -3.66
N LYS A 242 -15.99 -5.87 -2.59
CA LYS A 242 -17.30 -6.37 -2.21
C LYS A 242 -18.35 -5.43 -2.81
N TYR A 243 -19.18 -5.98 -3.66
CA TYR A 243 -20.33 -5.23 -4.19
C TYR A 243 -21.51 -5.46 -3.23
N THR A 244 -22.02 -4.40 -2.66
CA THR A 244 -23.26 -4.37 -1.88
C THR A 244 -24.47 -4.38 -2.81
#